data_76a72eb462a97247284209dbb9232f27
#
_entry.id   76a72eb462a97247284209dbb9232f27
#
_cell.length_a   1.000
_cell.length_b   1.000
_cell.length_c   1.000
_cell.angle_alpha   90.00
_cell.angle_beta   90.00
_cell.angle_gamma   90.00
#
_symmetry.space_group_name_H-M   'P 1'
#
loop_
_entity.id
_entity.type
_entity.pdbx_description
1 polymer ?
#
loop_
_entity_poly.entity_id
_entity_poly.type
_entity_poly.pdbx_seq_one_letter_code
_entity_poly.pdbx_strand_id
1 'polypeptide(L)'
;PTTSSAASDVYKRQDDGGVIELQSGIKIIQTVDFFTPILDDPFDWGRVAAANALSDIYAMGGKPISALQLVSWPREDLSFEILSEVLRGGLEIMNKAGCTIIGGHSIDDKEPKYGFAVTGIIEENIYRKTNIKEGDVLYLTKPLGSGIISSAIKKNIASKDSIKEVTDLMTTLNDKALQFASEMGANAITDVTGFGLLGHLLEMIGESDLSVNLYSKKIPILKYAEQYLEQGIYPSGSKRNLEAVRENIQFDKSDESVVNLIADAQTSGGLLFSSPKNTSENIDALCQKIGIQVWEIGNIVSKYKNKVNIIKS
;
A
#
# COMPACT_ATOMS: atom_id res chain seq x y z
N PRO A 1 5.08 -28.00 -21.84
CA PRO A 1 4.87 -27.21 -20.62
C PRO A 1 3.74 -26.23 -20.88
N THR A 2 2.69 -26.33 -20.10
CA THR A 2 1.52 -25.46 -20.22
C THR A 2 1.90 -24.07 -19.71
N THR A 3 1.70 -23.06 -20.53
CA THR A 3 1.98 -21.65 -20.28
C THR A 3 1.29 -21.06 -19.01
N SER A 4 0.36 -21.81 -18.40
CA SER A 4 -0.35 -21.39 -17.18
C SER A 4 0.48 -21.58 -15.88
N SER A 5 1.39 -22.55 -15.80
CA SER A 5 2.21 -22.75 -14.59
C SER A 5 3.33 -21.73 -14.48
N ALA A 6 3.97 -21.37 -15.62
CA ALA A 6 5.04 -20.37 -15.61
C ALA A 6 4.52 -18.95 -15.25
N ALA A 7 3.32 -18.58 -15.71
CA ALA A 7 2.71 -17.30 -15.35
C ALA A 7 2.35 -17.26 -13.85
N SER A 8 1.77 -18.33 -13.28
CA SER A 8 1.44 -18.37 -11.85
C SER A 8 2.68 -18.33 -10.95
N ASP A 9 3.81 -18.91 -11.39
CA ASP A 9 5.06 -18.90 -10.63
C ASP A 9 5.77 -17.53 -10.68
N VAL A 10 5.60 -16.79 -11.78
CA VAL A 10 6.09 -15.40 -11.89
C VAL A 10 5.33 -14.49 -10.93
N TYR A 11 4.00 -14.58 -10.87
CA TYR A 11 3.19 -13.77 -9.95
C TYR A 11 3.40 -14.10 -8.47
N LYS A 12 3.72 -15.35 -8.12
CA LYS A 12 3.93 -15.79 -6.73
C LYS A 12 5.26 -15.32 -6.10
N ARG A 13 6.18 -14.75 -6.88
CA ARG A 13 7.53 -14.36 -6.44
C ARG A 13 7.89 -12.91 -6.72
N GLN A 14 6.93 -12.08 -7.14
CA GLN A 14 7.16 -10.66 -7.40
C GLN A 14 7.23 -9.88 -6.09
N ASP A 15 8.33 -9.15 -5.89
CA ASP A 15 8.39 -8.02 -4.98
C ASP A 15 7.52 -6.87 -5.54
N ASP A 16 7.37 -5.79 -4.79
CA ASP A 16 6.50 -4.65 -5.16
C ASP A 16 6.99 -3.93 -6.45
N GLY A 17 8.29 -4.00 -6.76
CA GLY A 17 8.86 -3.51 -8.01
C GLY A 17 9.87 -4.45 -8.65
N GLY A 18 10.03 -4.36 -9.98
CA GLY A 18 11.05 -5.07 -10.73
C GLY A 18 12.42 -4.41 -10.59
N VAL A 19 13.45 -5.18 -10.17
CA VAL A 19 14.81 -4.66 -10.00
C VAL A 19 15.73 -5.20 -11.06
N ILE A 20 16.52 -4.30 -11.71
CA ILE A 20 17.62 -4.65 -12.60
C ILE A 20 18.90 -3.97 -12.12
N GLU A 21 20.04 -4.67 -12.21
CA GLU A 21 21.36 -4.12 -11.95
C GLU A 21 22.07 -3.84 -13.27
N LEU A 22 22.51 -2.60 -13.46
CA LEU A 22 23.27 -2.19 -14.63
C LEU A 22 24.75 -2.62 -14.48
N GLN A 23 25.47 -2.66 -15.60
CA GLN A 23 26.91 -2.99 -15.60
C GLN A 23 27.76 -2.02 -14.73
N SER A 24 27.26 -0.82 -14.47
CA SER A 24 27.86 0.16 -13.56
C SER A 24 27.67 -0.17 -12.08
N GLY A 25 26.91 -1.20 -11.74
CA GLY A 25 26.51 -1.52 -10.36
C GLY A 25 25.28 -0.72 -9.87
N ILE A 26 24.76 0.20 -10.66
CA ILE A 26 23.53 0.95 -10.30
C ILE A 26 22.35 0.00 -10.41
N LYS A 27 21.52 -0.03 -9.37
CA LYS A 27 20.27 -0.79 -9.34
C LYS A 27 19.08 0.11 -9.61
N ILE A 28 18.28 -0.27 -10.60
CA ILE A 28 17.07 0.44 -11.03
C ILE A 28 15.87 -0.36 -10.58
N ILE A 29 14.86 0.33 -10.05
CA ILE A 29 13.52 -0.22 -9.77
C ILE A 29 12.56 0.32 -10.82
N GLN A 30 11.68 -0.53 -11.32
CA GLN A 30 10.56 -0.14 -12.17
C GLN A 30 9.26 -0.75 -11.65
N THR A 31 8.23 0.09 -11.62
CA THR A 31 6.86 -0.33 -11.31
C THR A 31 5.86 0.37 -12.22
N VAL A 32 4.63 -0.14 -12.27
CA VAL A 32 3.53 0.47 -13.02
C VAL A 32 2.22 0.28 -12.28
N ASP A 33 1.55 1.39 -11.98
CA ASP A 33 0.23 1.41 -11.37
C ASP A 33 -0.69 2.42 -12.04
N PHE A 34 -1.90 2.00 -12.36
CA PHE A 34 -2.96 2.87 -12.86
C PHE A 34 -4.33 2.28 -12.53
N PHE A 35 -5.29 3.13 -12.25
CA PHE A 35 -6.63 2.71 -11.83
C PHE A 35 -7.73 3.73 -12.21
N THR A 36 -8.97 3.30 -12.11
CA THR A 36 -10.16 4.11 -12.32
C THR A 36 -10.36 5.11 -11.15
N PRO A 37 -11.15 6.19 -11.32
CA PRO A 37 -11.41 7.14 -10.25
C PRO A 37 -11.92 6.49 -8.96
N ILE A 38 -11.32 6.88 -7.84
CA ILE A 38 -11.71 6.45 -6.48
C ILE A 38 -12.19 7.63 -5.61
N LEU A 39 -11.98 8.84 -6.10
CA LEU A 39 -12.46 10.12 -5.57
C LEU A 39 -13.18 10.85 -6.68
N ASP A 40 -14.16 11.69 -6.31
CA ASP A 40 -14.94 12.47 -7.27
C ASP A 40 -14.18 13.71 -7.77
N ASP A 41 -13.27 14.26 -6.94
CA ASP A 41 -12.43 15.38 -7.34
C ASP A 41 -11.30 14.90 -8.27
N PRO A 42 -11.21 15.41 -9.52
CA PRO A 42 -10.22 14.96 -10.49
C PRO A 42 -8.79 15.29 -10.10
N PHE A 43 -8.56 16.45 -9.45
CA PHE A 43 -7.24 16.83 -8.97
C PHE A 43 -6.75 15.89 -7.88
N ASP A 44 -7.60 15.58 -6.91
CA ASP A 44 -7.29 14.65 -5.82
C ASP A 44 -7.10 13.21 -6.33
N TRP A 45 -7.90 12.77 -7.30
CA TRP A 45 -7.66 11.47 -7.95
C TRP A 45 -6.25 11.41 -8.59
N GLY A 46 -5.87 12.48 -9.29
CA GLY A 46 -4.52 12.60 -9.88
C GLY A 46 -3.40 12.51 -8.82
N ARG A 47 -3.58 13.18 -7.69
CA ARG A 47 -2.65 13.14 -6.54
C ARG A 47 -2.50 11.73 -5.97
N VAL A 48 -3.63 11.05 -5.77
CA VAL A 48 -3.64 9.67 -5.23
C VAL A 48 -2.99 8.70 -6.21
N ALA A 49 -3.26 8.82 -7.51
CA ALA A 49 -2.65 7.96 -8.54
C ALA A 49 -1.12 8.07 -8.54
N ALA A 50 -0.59 9.29 -8.39
CA ALA A 50 0.85 9.52 -8.30
C ALA A 50 1.44 8.97 -6.99
N ALA A 51 0.79 9.23 -5.85
CA ALA A 51 1.27 8.73 -4.55
C ALA A 51 1.29 7.20 -4.48
N ASN A 52 0.27 6.55 -5.06
CA ASN A 52 0.19 5.09 -5.13
C ASN A 52 1.32 4.51 -6.00
N ALA A 53 1.53 5.03 -7.22
CA ALA A 53 2.56 4.53 -8.12
C ALA A 53 4.00 4.75 -7.59
N LEU A 54 4.22 5.76 -6.75
CA LEU A 54 5.50 6.01 -6.09
C LEU A 54 5.76 5.06 -4.92
N SER A 55 4.72 4.46 -4.35
CA SER A 55 4.79 3.69 -3.11
C SER A 55 5.66 2.44 -3.24
N ASP A 56 5.55 1.71 -4.34
CA ASP A 56 6.39 0.53 -4.63
C ASP A 56 7.88 0.86 -4.64
N ILE A 57 8.25 2.04 -5.16
CA ILE A 57 9.65 2.48 -5.17
C ILE A 57 10.16 2.63 -3.74
N TYR A 58 9.36 3.24 -2.86
CA TYR A 58 9.71 3.39 -1.44
C TYR A 58 9.71 2.04 -0.71
N ALA A 59 8.75 1.15 -0.98
CA ALA A 59 8.70 -0.18 -0.37
C ALA A 59 9.95 -1.01 -0.69
N MET A 60 10.53 -0.83 -1.87
CA MET A 60 11.76 -1.49 -2.30
C MET A 60 13.06 -0.80 -1.81
N GLY A 61 12.97 0.31 -1.06
CA GLY A 61 14.12 1.08 -0.60
C GLY A 61 14.69 2.06 -1.62
N GLY A 62 13.92 2.36 -2.66
CA GLY A 62 14.35 3.21 -3.76
C GLY A 62 13.97 4.67 -3.61
N LYS A 63 14.65 5.49 -4.42
CA LYS A 63 14.34 6.89 -4.63
C LYS A 63 13.77 7.06 -6.03
N PRO A 64 12.55 7.58 -6.20
CA PRO A 64 11.99 7.82 -7.52
C PRO A 64 12.78 8.90 -8.27
N ILE A 65 13.00 8.71 -9.57
CA ILE A 65 13.75 9.65 -10.43
C ILE A 65 12.94 10.13 -11.61
N SER A 66 12.18 9.26 -12.27
CA SER A 66 11.38 9.61 -13.44
C SER A 66 10.10 8.79 -13.52
N ALA A 67 9.10 9.35 -14.21
CA ALA A 67 7.84 8.69 -14.44
C ALA A 67 7.31 8.94 -15.87
N LEU A 68 6.57 7.96 -16.39
CA LEU A 68 5.75 8.06 -17.59
C LEU A 68 4.29 8.02 -17.18
N GLN A 69 3.47 8.97 -17.67
CA GLN A 69 2.04 9.00 -17.41
C GLN A 69 1.32 7.99 -18.31
N LEU A 70 0.34 7.29 -17.73
CA LEU A 70 -0.58 6.39 -18.42
C LEU A 70 -1.98 6.97 -18.31
N VAL A 71 -2.60 7.27 -19.43
CA VAL A 71 -3.92 7.91 -19.51
C VAL A 71 -4.83 7.11 -20.41
N SER A 72 -5.97 6.69 -19.88
CA SER A 72 -7.10 6.16 -20.64
C SER A 72 -8.25 7.13 -20.42
N TRP A 73 -8.82 7.71 -21.51
CA TRP A 73 -9.76 8.82 -21.37
C TRP A 73 -10.95 8.70 -22.31
N PRO A 74 -12.19 8.75 -21.80
CA PRO A 74 -13.41 8.75 -22.61
C PRO A 74 -13.70 10.17 -23.11
N ARG A 75 -13.00 10.58 -24.15
CA ARG A 75 -13.01 11.96 -24.67
C ARG A 75 -14.38 12.46 -25.15
N GLU A 76 -15.32 11.55 -25.44
CA GLU A 76 -16.68 11.92 -25.84
C GLU A 76 -17.59 12.16 -24.63
N ASP A 77 -17.26 11.59 -23.47
CA ASP A 77 -18.04 11.65 -22.23
C ASP A 77 -17.47 12.63 -21.20
N LEU A 78 -16.15 12.81 -21.17
CA LEU A 78 -15.45 13.66 -20.21
C LEU A 78 -14.59 14.71 -20.92
N SER A 79 -14.69 15.95 -20.48
CA SER A 79 -13.93 17.05 -21.08
C SER A 79 -12.42 16.99 -20.78
N PHE A 80 -11.61 17.63 -21.62
CA PHE A 80 -10.17 17.72 -21.41
C PHE A 80 -9.79 18.67 -20.24
N GLU A 81 -10.68 19.56 -19.81
CA GLU A 81 -10.51 20.38 -18.61
C GLU A 81 -10.44 19.48 -17.36
N ILE A 82 -11.31 18.46 -17.27
CA ILE A 82 -11.29 17.48 -16.20
C ILE A 82 -9.96 16.68 -16.24
N LEU A 83 -9.53 16.24 -17.42
CA LEU A 83 -8.25 15.57 -17.59
C LEU A 83 -7.09 16.47 -17.14
N SER A 84 -7.14 17.76 -17.48
CA SER A 84 -6.11 18.73 -17.08
C SER A 84 -5.97 18.81 -15.55
N GLU A 85 -7.07 18.77 -14.79
CA GLU A 85 -7.02 18.72 -13.33
C GLU A 85 -6.40 17.42 -12.81
N VAL A 86 -6.72 16.27 -13.41
CA VAL A 86 -6.08 14.98 -13.06
C VAL A 86 -4.57 15.05 -13.27
N LEU A 87 -4.14 15.51 -14.44
CA LEU A 87 -2.71 15.64 -14.77
C LEU A 87 -1.99 16.61 -13.82
N ARG A 88 -2.65 17.72 -13.46
CA ARG A 88 -2.12 18.72 -12.51
C ARG A 88 -1.94 18.13 -11.12
N GLY A 89 -2.92 17.34 -10.63
CA GLY A 89 -2.81 16.63 -9.36
C GLY A 89 -1.65 15.64 -9.34
N GLY A 90 -1.51 14.84 -10.40
CA GLY A 90 -0.37 13.93 -10.54
C GLY A 90 0.97 14.64 -10.54
N LEU A 91 1.08 15.75 -11.28
CA LEU A 91 2.29 16.58 -11.33
C LEU A 91 2.68 17.16 -9.96
N GLU A 92 1.70 17.58 -9.14
CA GLU A 92 1.96 18.11 -7.80
C GLU A 92 2.70 17.07 -6.93
N ILE A 93 2.19 15.83 -6.88
CA ILE A 93 2.78 14.77 -6.06
C ILE A 93 4.14 14.31 -6.63
N MET A 94 4.27 14.20 -7.96
CA MET A 94 5.56 13.86 -8.58
C MET A 94 6.63 14.91 -8.27
N ASN A 95 6.30 16.19 -8.34
CA ASN A 95 7.20 17.28 -7.95
C ASN A 95 7.57 17.21 -6.46
N LYS A 96 6.61 16.91 -5.57
CA LYS A 96 6.86 16.74 -4.14
C LYS A 96 7.81 15.58 -3.87
N ALA A 97 7.73 14.50 -4.66
CA ALA A 97 8.62 13.34 -4.57
C ALA A 97 10.00 13.57 -5.23
N GLY A 98 10.20 14.69 -5.92
CA GLY A 98 11.39 14.92 -6.72
C GLY A 98 11.48 14.01 -7.96
N CYS A 99 10.35 13.48 -8.42
CA CYS A 99 10.25 12.57 -9.56
C CYS A 99 9.85 13.34 -10.83
N THR A 100 10.67 13.30 -11.87
CA THR A 100 10.42 14.04 -13.11
C THR A 100 9.49 13.27 -14.03
N ILE A 101 8.38 13.88 -14.46
CA ILE A 101 7.55 13.32 -15.53
C ILE A 101 8.25 13.57 -16.86
N ILE A 102 8.67 12.50 -17.56
CA ILE A 102 9.47 12.57 -18.79
C ILE A 102 8.65 12.24 -20.05
N GLY A 103 7.35 11.95 -19.91
CA GLY A 103 6.47 11.62 -21.03
C GLY A 103 5.31 10.74 -20.58
N GLY A 104 4.78 9.98 -21.51
CA GLY A 104 3.69 9.06 -21.24
C GLY A 104 2.95 8.66 -22.51
N HIS A 105 1.80 8.00 -22.32
CA HIS A 105 0.92 7.59 -23.40
C HIS A 105 -0.55 7.78 -23.02
N SER A 106 -1.37 8.19 -24.00
CA SER A 106 -2.81 8.31 -23.81
C SER A 106 -3.57 7.52 -24.87
N ILE A 107 -4.63 6.87 -24.44
CA ILE A 107 -5.56 6.14 -25.31
C ILE A 107 -6.99 6.61 -25.10
N ASP A 108 -7.82 6.43 -26.12
CA ASP A 108 -9.25 6.59 -26.00
C ASP A 108 -9.87 5.29 -25.44
N ASP A 109 -10.66 5.38 -24.38
CA ASP A 109 -11.30 4.23 -23.74
C ASP A 109 -12.61 4.69 -23.07
N LYS A 110 -13.55 3.78 -22.89
CA LYS A 110 -14.84 4.05 -22.25
C LYS A 110 -14.74 4.39 -20.76
N GLU A 111 -13.68 3.93 -20.09
CA GLU A 111 -13.44 4.18 -18.67
C GLU A 111 -12.19 5.02 -18.46
N PRO A 112 -12.27 6.13 -17.72
CA PRO A 112 -11.08 6.89 -17.41
C PRO A 112 -10.17 6.08 -16.47
N LYS A 113 -8.88 6.02 -16.80
CA LYS A 113 -7.83 5.43 -15.97
C LYS A 113 -6.61 6.35 -15.99
N TYR A 114 -5.97 6.48 -14.85
CA TYR A 114 -4.77 7.29 -14.71
C TYR A 114 -3.78 6.65 -13.77
N GLY A 115 -2.52 6.79 -14.09
CA GLY A 115 -1.42 6.34 -13.27
C GLY A 115 -0.06 6.52 -13.94
N PHE A 116 0.93 5.78 -13.48
CA PHE A 116 2.31 6.00 -13.88
C PHE A 116 3.09 4.69 -13.98
N ALA A 117 4.02 4.66 -14.93
CA ALA A 117 5.19 3.79 -14.86
C ALA A 117 6.33 4.59 -14.22
N VAL A 118 6.80 4.18 -13.05
CA VAL A 118 7.82 4.89 -12.27
C VAL A 118 9.14 4.15 -12.33
N THR A 119 10.22 4.92 -12.50
CA THR A 119 11.60 4.43 -12.38
C THR A 119 12.24 5.08 -11.17
N GLY A 120 12.83 4.26 -10.30
CA GLY A 120 13.64 4.67 -9.16
C GLY A 120 15.04 4.06 -9.19
N ILE A 121 15.90 4.55 -8.32
CA ILE A 121 17.23 3.98 -8.07
C ILE A 121 17.34 3.54 -6.61
N ILE A 122 18.16 2.50 -6.38
CA ILE A 122 18.49 2.04 -5.04
C ILE A 122 19.89 2.57 -4.72
N GLU A 123 19.96 3.42 -3.69
CA GLU A 123 21.23 4.02 -3.24
C GLU A 123 21.89 3.17 -2.14
N GLU A 124 21.10 2.47 -1.31
CA GLU A 124 21.61 1.71 -0.16
C GLU A 124 21.12 0.25 -0.21
N ASN A 125 19.99 -0.05 0.41
CA ASN A 125 19.49 -1.39 0.59
C ASN A 125 18.28 -1.68 -0.29
N ILE A 126 18.23 -2.89 -0.85
CA ILE A 126 17.00 -3.44 -1.41
C ILE A 126 16.23 -4.12 -0.29
N TYR A 127 15.01 -3.68 -0.04
CA TYR A 127 14.09 -4.38 0.84
C TYR A 127 13.25 -5.36 0.04
N ARG A 128 13.18 -6.59 0.53
CA ARG A 128 12.31 -7.64 -0.02
C ARG A 128 11.25 -7.98 1.01
N LYS A 129 10.01 -8.11 0.56
CA LYS A 129 8.89 -8.43 1.47
C LYS A 129 9.05 -9.76 2.21
N THR A 130 9.75 -10.72 1.64
CA THR A 130 9.92 -12.08 2.22
C THR A 130 11.08 -12.22 3.20
N ASN A 131 11.84 -11.17 3.50
CA ASN A 131 13.01 -11.22 4.39
C ASN A 131 12.67 -11.11 5.89
N ILE A 132 11.43 -11.40 6.29
CA ILE A 132 11.02 -11.41 7.71
C ILE A 132 11.84 -12.41 8.52
N LYS A 133 12.07 -12.10 9.81
CA LYS A 133 12.81 -12.98 10.73
C LYS A 133 12.02 -13.25 11.99
N GLU A 134 12.22 -14.43 12.58
CA GLU A 134 11.68 -14.75 13.91
C GLU A 134 12.16 -13.74 14.95
N GLY A 135 11.24 -13.25 15.77
CA GLY A 135 11.51 -12.23 16.78
C GLY A 135 11.38 -10.79 16.29
N ASP A 136 11.21 -10.56 14.99
CA ASP A 136 10.94 -9.22 14.46
C ASP A 136 9.63 -8.68 15.01
N VAL A 137 9.59 -7.37 15.21
CA VAL A 137 8.38 -6.58 15.48
C VAL A 137 7.82 -6.07 14.14
N LEU A 138 6.52 -6.08 14.03
CA LEU A 138 5.79 -5.67 12.83
C LEU A 138 5.19 -4.28 13.02
N TYR A 139 5.41 -3.39 12.07
CA TYR A 139 4.99 -1.99 12.11
C TYR A 139 4.16 -1.62 10.89
N LEU A 140 3.19 -0.70 11.08
CA LEU A 140 2.38 -0.10 10.03
C LEU A 140 2.48 1.44 10.10
N THR A 141 2.55 2.13 8.95
CA THR A 141 2.82 3.58 8.89
C THR A 141 1.64 4.45 8.47
N LYS A 142 0.51 3.85 8.10
CA LYS A 142 -0.76 4.56 7.85
C LYS A 142 -1.94 3.73 8.38
N PRO A 143 -3.01 4.36 8.87
CA PRO A 143 -4.23 3.66 9.24
C PRO A 143 -4.92 3.01 8.03
N LEU A 144 -5.75 1.98 8.31
CA LEU A 144 -6.51 1.21 7.33
C LEU A 144 -7.95 1.73 7.19
N GLY A 145 -8.62 1.37 6.09
CA GLY A 145 -10.02 1.68 5.86
C GLY A 145 -10.30 2.56 4.64
N SER A 146 -9.28 2.83 3.81
CA SER A 146 -9.42 3.68 2.61
C SER A 146 -10.41 3.08 1.60
N GLY A 147 -10.45 1.76 1.41
CA GLY A 147 -11.38 1.11 0.50
C GLY A 147 -12.84 1.22 0.95
N ILE A 148 -13.10 1.09 2.24
CA ILE A 148 -14.44 1.26 2.82
C ILE A 148 -14.92 2.70 2.60
N ILE A 149 -14.09 3.71 2.91
CA ILE A 149 -14.44 5.13 2.72
C ILE A 149 -14.63 5.45 1.23
N SER A 150 -13.75 4.97 0.34
CA SER A 150 -13.90 5.15 -1.11
C SER A 150 -15.21 4.51 -1.63
N SER A 151 -15.63 3.38 -1.03
CA SER A 151 -16.93 2.78 -1.35
C SER A 151 -18.11 3.62 -0.86
N ALA A 152 -17.97 4.32 0.28
CA ALA A 152 -18.98 5.26 0.76
C ALA A 152 -19.07 6.50 -0.15
N ILE A 153 -17.93 7.00 -0.68
CA ILE A 153 -17.88 8.07 -1.70
C ILE A 153 -18.64 7.63 -2.94
N LYS A 154 -18.32 6.47 -3.50
CA LYS A 154 -18.99 5.92 -4.69
C LYS A 154 -20.50 5.76 -4.52
N LYS A 155 -20.98 5.58 -3.29
CA LYS A 155 -22.41 5.49 -2.95
C LYS A 155 -23.04 6.83 -2.60
N ASN A 156 -22.31 7.93 -2.69
CA ASN A 156 -22.75 9.30 -2.33
C ASN A 156 -23.25 9.43 -0.88
N ILE A 157 -22.64 8.70 0.07
CA ILE A 157 -22.98 8.76 1.49
C ILE A 157 -21.83 9.22 2.38
N ALA A 158 -20.65 9.41 1.80
CA ALA A 158 -19.48 9.89 2.52
C ALA A 158 -19.65 11.34 2.97
N SER A 159 -19.26 11.62 4.21
CA SER A 159 -19.20 13.00 4.73
C SER A 159 -18.01 13.76 4.16
N LYS A 160 -18.07 15.09 4.13
CA LYS A 160 -16.94 15.92 3.70
C LYS A 160 -15.67 15.66 4.53
N ASP A 161 -15.85 15.43 5.83
CA ASP A 161 -14.72 15.16 6.73
C ASP A 161 -14.08 13.80 6.44
N SER A 162 -14.88 12.77 6.15
CA SER A 162 -14.34 11.45 5.77
C SER A 162 -13.65 11.47 4.40
N ILE A 163 -14.18 12.25 3.44
CA ILE A 163 -13.52 12.46 2.14
C ILE A 163 -12.16 13.13 2.35
N LYS A 164 -12.14 14.19 3.15
CA LYS A 164 -10.89 14.90 3.48
C LYS A 164 -9.88 13.99 4.16
N GLU A 165 -10.30 13.23 5.19
CA GLU A 165 -9.43 12.32 5.95
C GLU A 165 -8.78 11.29 5.02
N VAL A 166 -9.57 10.61 4.17
CA VAL A 166 -9.04 9.58 3.28
C VAL A 166 -8.19 10.17 2.15
N THR A 167 -8.53 11.36 1.64
CA THR A 167 -7.73 12.05 0.61
C THR A 167 -6.36 12.45 1.17
N ASP A 168 -6.31 13.06 2.36
CA ASP A 168 -5.07 13.44 3.03
C ASP A 168 -4.18 12.20 3.26
N LEU A 169 -4.77 11.08 3.67
CA LEU A 169 -4.05 9.83 3.86
C LEU A 169 -3.46 9.31 2.55
N MET A 170 -4.30 9.15 1.51
CA MET A 170 -3.89 8.55 0.24
C MET A 170 -2.91 9.42 -0.55
N THR A 171 -2.89 10.74 -0.35
CA THR A 171 -1.94 11.67 -0.98
C THR A 171 -0.64 11.84 -0.21
N THR A 172 -0.52 11.24 0.99
CA THR A 172 0.72 11.22 1.77
C THR A 172 1.71 10.22 1.17
N LEU A 173 2.93 10.68 0.86
CA LEU A 173 4.02 9.83 0.36
C LEU A 173 4.55 8.89 1.45
N ASN A 174 5.12 7.77 1.02
CA ASN A 174 5.78 6.80 1.90
C ASN A 174 7.30 7.02 2.04
N ASP A 175 7.83 8.16 1.60
CA ASP A 175 9.24 8.57 1.73
C ASP A 175 9.72 8.58 3.19
N LYS A 176 8.97 9.25 4.08
CA LYS A 176 9.26 9.29 5.52
C LYS A 176 9.10 7.92 6.18
N ALA A 177 8.17 7.10 5.68
CA ALA A 177 7.97 5.74 6.16
C ALA A 177 9.19 4.86 5.83
N LEU A 178 9.75 4.97 4.62
CA LEU A 178 10.99 4.31 4.24
C LEU A 178 12.16 4.80 5.11
N GLN A 179 12.30 6.13 5.31
CA GLN A 179 13.35 6.67 6.18
C GLN A 179 13.25 6.07 7.59
N PHE A 180 12.05 6.05 8.17
CA PHE A 180 11.83 5.47 9.49
C PHE A 180 12.18 3.98 9.53
N ALA A 181 11.69 3.18 8.58
CA ALA A 181 11.97 1.75 8.49
C ALA A 181 13.48 1.46 8.34
N SER A 182 14.19 2.28 7.56
CA SER A 182 15.65 2.17 7.38
C SER A 182 16.41 2.48 8.68
N GLU A 183 16.06 3.56 9.40
CA GLU A 183 16.67 3.91 10.69
C GLU A 183 16.37 2.84 11.77
N MET A 184 15.22 2.14 11.68
CA MET A 184 14.87 1.00 12.53
C MET A 184 15.57 -0.31 12.14
N GLY A 185 16.35 -0.33 11.07
CA GLY A 185 17.02 -1.52 10.58
C GLY A 185 16.05 -2.58 10.04
N ALA A 186 15.06 -2.17 9.26
CA ALA A 186 14.06 -3.07 8.70
C ALA A 186 14.68 -4.28 7.98
N ASN A 187 14.12 -5.46 8.23
CA ASN A 187 14.47 -6.69 7.51
C ASN A 187 13.65 -6.88 6.25
N ALA A 188 12.35 -6.57 6.30
CA ALA A 188 11.41 -6.71 5.20
C ALA A 188 10.46 -5.51 5.15
N ILE A 189 10.12 -5.06 3.96
CA ILE A 189 9.16 -3.97 3.73
C ILE A 189 8.25 -4.37 2.56
N THR A 190 6.98 -3.97 2.63
CA THR A 190 6.01 -3.91 1.51
C THR A 190 5.07 -2.74 1.78
N ASP A 191 4.37 -2.23 0.79
CA ASP A 191 3.26 -1.33 1.01
C ASP A 191 1.92 -2.09 1.11
N VAL A 192 0.93 -1.48 1.74
CA VAL A 192 -0.39 -2.11 1.91
C VAL A 192 -1.35 -1.52 0.90
N THR A 193 -1.70 -2.30 -0.12
CA THR A 193 -2.57 -1.87 -1.22
C THR A 193 -3.76 -2.82 -1.43
N GLY A 194 -4.05 -3.22 -2.63
CA GLY A 194 -5.27 -3.90 -3.05
C GLY A 194 -5.61 -5.21 -2.35
N PHE A 195 -4.63 -5.93 -1.82
CA PHE A 195 -4.86 -7.19 -1.09
C PHE A 195 -5.16 -7.00 0.40
N GLY A 196 -5.13 -5.76 0.89
CA GLY A 196 -5.32 -5.43 2.30
C GLY A 196 -4.16 -5.93 3.18
N LEU A 197 -4.19 -5.57 4.46
CA LEU A 197 -3.10 -5.92 5.39
C LEU A 197 -2.88 -7.44 5.46
N LEU A 198 -3.95 -8.24 5.49
CA LEU A 198 -3.84 -9.70 5.61
C LEU A 198 -3.21 -10.34 4.37
N GLY A 199 -3.56 -9.86 3.17
CA GLY A 199 -2.99 -10.37 1.93
C GLY A 199 -1.49 -10.10 1.86
N HIS A 200 -1.07 -8.86 2.11
CA HIS A 200 0.34 -8.49 2.10
C HIS A 200 1.15 -9.18 3.21
N LEU A 201 0.56 -9.40 4.40
CA LEU A 201 1.20 -10.23 5.43
C LEU A 201 1.44 -11.67 4.96
N LEU A 202 0.47 -12.29 4.29
CA LEU A 202 0.64 -13.64 3.76
C LEU A 202 1.71 -13.69 2.66
N GLU A 203 1.85 -12.64 1.85
CA GLU A 203 2.94 -12.52 0.89
C GLU A 203 4.30 -12.40 1.60
N MET A 204 4.40 -11.59 2.67
CA MET A 204 5.62 -11.48 3.49
C MET A 204 6.01 -12.82 4.13
N ILE A 205 5.06 -13.57 4.66
CA ILE A 205 5.31 -14.90 5.24
C ILE A 205 5.71 -15.88 4.14
N GLY A 206 5.09 -15.83 2.97
CA GLY A 206 5.38 -16.70 1.82
C GLY A 206 5.38 -18.17 2.20
N GLU A 207 6.40 -18.90 1.78
CA GLU A 207 6.63 -20.31 2.07
C GLU A 207 7.51 -20.55 3.32
N SER A 208 7.79 -19.50 4.10
CA SER A 208 8.63 -19.63 5.30
C SER A 208 7.93 -20.43 6.40
N ASP A 209 8.73 -20.98 7.33
CA ASP A 209 8.26 -21.63 8.55
C ASP A 209 8.03 -20.62 9.68
N LEU A 210 7.40 -19.47 9.34
CA LEU A 210 7.09 -18.40 10.26
C LEU A 210 5.59 -18.15 10.33
N SER A 211 5.18 -17.51 11.41
CA SER A 211 3.82 -17.03 11.63
C SER A 211 3.86 -15.62 12.21
N VAL A 212 2.74 -14.92 12.14
CA VAL A 212 2.57 -13.57 12.69
C VAL A 212 1.50 -13.58 13.77
N ASN A 213 1.81 -12.99 14.91
CA ASN A 213 0.81 -12.56 15.88
C ASN A 213 0.45 -11.11 15.59
N LEU A 214 -0.80 -10.85 15.25
CA LEU A 214 -1.31 -9.51 14.92
C LEU A 214 -2.19 -9.02 16.06
N TYR A 215 -1.89 -7.85 16.61
CA TYR A 215 -2.55 -7.28 17.78
C TYR A 215 -3.76 -6.46 17.35
N SER A 216 -4.98 -7.04 17.44
CA SER A 216 -6.20 -6.45 16.89
C SER A 216 -6.49 -5.02 17.39
N LYS A 217 -6.17 -4.71 18.66
CA LYS A 217 -6.39 -3.39 19.26
C LYS A 217 -5.32 -2.34 18.92
N LYS A 218 -4.18 -2.77 18.38
CA LYS A 218 -3.08 -1.86 18.02
C LYS A 218 -3.11 -1.44 16.55
N ILE A 219 -3.97 -2.04 15.74
CA ILE A 219 -4.07 -1.71 14.33
C ILE A 219 -4.79 -0.37 14.17
N PRO A 220 -4.14 0.63 13.57
CA PRO A 220 -4.77 1.93 13.37
C PRO A 220 -5.83 1.84 12.27
N ILE A 221 -7.03 2.37 12.57
CA ILE A 221 -8.15 2.41 11.63
C ILE A 221 -8.61 3.86 11.45
N LEU A 222 -8.96 4.25 10.22
CA LEU A 222 -9.56 5.54 9.92
C LEU A 222 -10.89 5.67 10.67
N LYS A 223 -11.10 6.83 11.30
CA LYS A 223 -12.25 7.09 12.16
C LYS A 223 -13.60 6.76 11.52
N TYR A 224 -13.76 7.07 10.23
CA TYR A 224 -15.02 6.87 9.53
C TYR A 224 -15.16 5.47 8.91
N ALA A 225 -14.09 4.70 8.79
CA ALA A 225 -14.14 3.36 8.20
C ALA A 225 -14.98 2.39 9.06
N GLU A 226 -14.82 2.43 10.39
CA GLU A 226 -15.64 1.62 11.31
C GLU A 226 -17.12 1.97 11.18
N GLN A 227 -17.45 3.28 11.17
CA GLN A 227 -18.83 3.75 11.05
C GLN A 227 -19.49 3.29 9.74
N TYR A 228 -18.78 3.37 8.61
CA TYR A 228 -19.32 2.91 7.34
C TYR A 228 -19.42 1.38 7.27
N LEU A 229 -18.49 0.65 7.88
CA LEU A 229 -18.61 -0.80 8.00
C LEU A 229 -19.85 -1.22 8.80
N GLU A 230 -20.14 -0.56 9.92
CA GLU A 230 -21.35 -0.78 10.71
C GLU A 230 -22.65 -0.49 9.92
N GLN A 231 -22.60 0.45 8.97
CA GLN A 231 -23.69 0.73 8.02
C GLN A 231 -23.78 -0.29 6.87
N GLY A 232 -22.95 -1.33 6.89
CA GLY A 232 -22.91 -2.37 5.86
C GLY A 232 -22.17 -1.98 4.59
N ILE A 233 -21.34 -0.93 4.63
CA ILE A 233 -20.49 -0.56 3.51
C ILE A 233 -19.20 -1.38 3.58
N TYR A 234 -19.13 -2.38 2.71
CA TYR A 234 -17.96 -3.24 2.59
C TYR A 234 -17.69 -3.55 1.12
N PRO A 235 -16.50 -3.17 0.59
CA PRO A 235 -16.15 -3.35 -0.82
C PRO A 235 -16.15 -4.82 -1.23
N SER A 236 -16.60 -5.11 -2.45
CA SER A 236 -16.54 -6.49 -2.98
C SER A 236 -15.11 -7.02 -3.11
N GLY A 237 -14.13 -6.14 -3.36
CA GLY A 237 -12.72 -6.47 -3.34
C GLY A 237 -12.27 -6.98 -1.97
N SER A 238 -12.63 -6.25 -0.92
CA SER A 238 -12.29 -6.60 0.48
C SER A 238 -12.93 -7.93 0.91
N LYS A 239 -14.15 -8.23 0.45
CA LYS A 239 -14.77 -9.55 0.67
C LYS A 239 -13.95 -10.67 0.04
N ARG A 240 -13.55 -10.51 -1.22
CA ARG A 240 -12.70 -11.49 -1.91
C ARG A 240 -11.34 -11.65 -1.22
N ASN A 241 -10.74 -10.55 -0.75
CA ASN A 241 -9.50 -10.60 0.02
C ASN A 241 -9.67 -11.48 1.27
N LEU A 242 -10.71 -11.24 2.05
CA LEU A 242 -10.98 -12.02 3.25
C LEU A 242 -11.22 -13.52 2.94
N GLU A 243 -11.99 -13.81 1.90
CA GLU A 243 -12.22 -15.19 1.45
C GLU A 243 -10.91 -15.89 1.07
N ALA A 244 -10.03 -15.20 0.34
CA ALA A 244 -8.75 -15.74 -0.11
C ALA A 244 -7.77 -16.08 1.03
N VAL A 245 -7.84 -15.33 2.14
CA VAL A 245 -6.91 -15.52 3.26
C VAL A 245 -7.46 -16.37 4.40
N ARG A 246 -8.75 -16.68 4.38
CA ARG A 246 -9.50 -17.23 5.52
C ARG A 246 -8.91 -18.52 6.11
N GLU A 247 -8.39 -19.41 5.29
CA GLU A 247 -7.78 -20.65 5.73
C GLU A 247 -6.43 -20.48 6.44
N ASN A 248 -5.78 -19.32 6.23
CA ASN A 248 -4.47 -19.00 6.76
C ASN A 248 -4.50 -18.15 8.03
N ILE A 249 -5.69 -17.70 8.46
CA ILE A 249 -5.85 -16.82 9.61
C ILE A 249 -6.59 -17.53 10.74
N GLN A 250 -6.24 -17.20 11.98
CA GLN A 250 -6.96 -17.59 13.18
C GLN A 250 -7.38 -16.35 13.97
N PHE A 251 -8.64 -16.28 14.38
CA PHE A 251 -9.18 -15.18 15.17
C PHE A 251 -10.38 -15.63 16.01
N ASP A 252 -10.70 -14.88 17.06
CA ASP A 252 -11.94 -15.05 17.84
C ASP A 252 -13.11 -14.39 17.08
N LYS A 253 -14.33 -14.97 17.21
CA LYS A 253 -15.55 -14.40 16.58
C LYS A 253 -15.83 -12.96 16.99
N SER A 254 -15.39 -12.54 18.16
CA SER A 254 -15.53 -11.15 18.62
C SER A 254 -14.62 -10.17 17.88
N ASP A 255 -13.67 -10.65 17.08
CA ASP A 255 -12.78 -9.83 16.26
C ASP A 255 -13.24 -9.75 14.78
N GLU A 256 -14.41 -10.28 14.42
CA GLU A 256 -14.87 -10.32 13.02
C GLU A 256 -14.95 -8.93 12.36
N SER A 257 -15.34 -7.90 13.09
CA SER A 257 -15.35 -6.51 12.58
C SER A 257 -13.94 -6.03 12.26
N VAL A 258 -12.96 -6.29 13.14
CA VAL A 258 -11.56 -5.94 12.91
C VAL A 258 -11.00 -6.72 11.73
N VAL A 259 -11.34 -8.01 11.62
CA VAL A 259 -10.90 -8.87 10.49
C VAL A 259 -11.40 -8.32 9.16
N ASN A 260 -12.63 -7.82 9.09
CA ASN A 260 -13.14 -7.13 7.90
C ASN A 260 -12.34 -5.86 7.57
N LEU A 261 -11.99 -5.05 8.59
CA LEU A 261 -11.21 -3.82 8.42
C LEU A 261 -9.79 -4.10 7.91
N ILE A 262 -9.12 -5.12 8.46
CA ILE A 262 -7.74 -5.46 8.05
C ILE A 262 -7.64 -6.24 6.73
N ALA A 263 -8.76 -6.78 6.24
CA ALA A 263 -8.88 -7.34 4.88
C ALA A 263 -9.27 -6.28 3.84
N ASP A 264 -9.61 -5.04 4.29
CA ASP A 264 -10.03 -3.97 3.39
C ASP A 264 -8.92 -3.62 2.39
N ALA A 265 -9.28 -3.57 1.10
CA ALA A 265 -8.37 -3.15 0.04
C ALA A 265 -7.97 -1.68 0.25
N GLN A 266 -6.68 -1.39 0.29
CA GLN A 266 -6.19 -0.03 0.44
C GLN A 266 -5.77 0.54 -0.92
N THR A 267 -5.86 1.85 -1.05
CA THR A 267 -5.23 2.62 -2.13
C THR A 267 -4.21 3.56 -1.51
N SER A 268 -2.99 3.55 -1.99
CA SER A 268 -1.89 4.35 -1.46
C SER A 268 -1.75 4.20 0.07
N GLY A 269 -1.80 2.97 0.56
CA GLY A 269 -1.67 2.65 1.98
C GLY A 269 -0.25 2.90 2.49
N GLY A 270 -0.03 2.60 3.77
CA GLY A 270 1.26 2.77 4.42
C GLY A 270 2.22 1.61 4.13
N LEU A 271 3.47 1.80 4.53
CA LEU A 271 4.42 0.69 4.56
C LEU A 271 4.11 -0.23 5.75
N LEU A 272 4.15 -1.52 5.47
CA LEU A 272 4.20 -2.61 6.42
C LEU A 272 5.63 -3.12 6.46
N PHE A 273 6.28 -3.07 7.61
CA PHE A 273 7.66 -3.53 7.70
C PHE A 273 7.93 -4.31 8.98
N SER A 274 8.92 -5.19 8.91
CA SER A 274 9.46 -5.90 10.07
C SER A 274 10.86 -5.41 10.40
N SER A 275 11.17 -5.26 11.68
CA SER A 275 12.51 -4.95 12.14
C SER A 275 12.85 -5.73 13.41
N PRO A 276 14.15 -5.97 13.71
CA PRO A 276 14.56 -6.56 14.97
C PRO A 276 13.96 -5.80 16.14
N LYS A 277 13.62 -6.52 17.21
CA LYS A 277 13.17 -5.89 18.45
C LYS A 277 14.30 -5.03 19.02
N ASN A 278 14.26 -3.74 18.72
CA ASN A 278 15.26 -2.80 19.22
C ASN A 278 14.80 -2.25 20.58
N THR A 279 15.56 -2.58 21.63
CA THR A 279 15.27 -2.15 23.01
C THR A 279 15.93 -0.82 23.36
N SER A 280 16.79 -0.28 22.51
CA SER A 280 17.61 0.91 22.78
C SER A 280 17.12 2.19 22.09
N GLU A 281 16.29 2.10 21.06
CA GLU A 281 15.76 3.27 20.37
C GLU A 281 14.40 3.70 20.93
N ASN A 282 14.31 5.00 21.21
CA ASN A 282 13.03 5.60 21.54
C ASN A 282 12.23 5.85 20.25
N ILE A 283 11.32 4.93 19.91
CA ILE A 283 10.47 4.99 18.73
C ILE A 283 9.71 6.34 18.65
N ASP A 284 9.21 6.84 19.79
CA ASP A 284 8.48 8.11 19.83
C ASP A 284 9.39 9.30 19.46
N ALA A 285 10.63 9.31 19.92
CA ALA A 285 11.60 10.34 19.57
C ALA A 285 11.96 10.29 18.07
N LEU A 286 12.08 9.09 17.51
CA LEU A 286 12.33 8.90 16.07
C LEU A 286 11.12 9.34 15.24
N CYS A 287 9.90 8.99 15.67
CA CYS A 287 8.65 9.46 15.04
C CYS A 287 8.57 11.00 15.02
N GLN A 288 8.91 11.65 16.13
CA GLN A 288 8.94 13.12 16.22
C GLN A 288 10.02 13.74 15.32
N LYS A 289 11.23 13.17 15.30
CA LYS A 289 12.34 13.63 14.46
C LYS A 289 12.00 13.62 12.98
N ILE A 290 11.38 12.53 12.50
CA ILE A 290 11.03 12.34 11.08
C ILE A 290 9.70 13.03 10.74
N GLY A 291 8.83 13.22 11.73
CA GLY A 291 7.48 13.76 11.55
C GLY A 291 6.55 12.74 10.90
N ILE A 292 6.49 11.53 11.45
CA ILE A 292 5.64 10.40 11.03
C ILE A 292 4.97 9.77 12.24
N GLN A 293 3.84 9.11 12.04
CA GLN A 293 3.23 8.19 12.99
C GLN A 293 3.48 6.76 12.55
N VAL A 294 3.82 5.89 13.48
CA VAL A 294 4.08 4.46 13.24
C VAL A 294 3.46 3.65 14.37
N TRP A 295 2.85 2.54 14.04
CA TRP A 295 2.19 1.67 15.01
C TRP A 295 2.84 0.28 15.01
N GLU A 296 3.23 -0.19 16.19
CA GLU A 296 3.57 -1.59 16.42
C GLU A 296 2.29 -2.42 16.40
N ILE A 297 2.11 -3.26 15.39
CA ILE A 297 0.86 -4.01 15.17
C ILE A 297 0.98 -5.51 15.43
N GLY A 298 2.19 -6.01 15.65
CA GLY A 298 2.39 -7.45 15.86
C GLY A 298 3.84 -7.86 15.97
N ASN A 299 4.07 -9.15 15.92
CA ASN A 299 5.41 -9.72 15.90
C ASN A 299 5.48 -11.04 15.10
N ILE A 300 6.68 -11.33 14.60
CA ILE A 300 7.00 -12.55 13.87
C ILE A 300 7.42 -13.65 14.86
N VAL A 301 6.87 -14.83 14.70
CA VAL A 301 7.14 -15.99 15.58
C VAL A 301 7.40 -17.24 14.75
N SER A 302 7.94 -18.28 15.40
CA SER A 302 8.03 -19.62 14.80
C SER A 302 6.65 -20.11 14.37
N LYS A 303 6.64 -21.01 13.39
CA LYS A 303 5.42 -21.55 12.77
C LYS A 303 4.41 -22.09 13.78
N TYR A 304 3.20 -21.59 13.67
CA TYR A 304 2.00 -22.17 14.27
C TYR A 304 1.14 -22.89 13.23
N LYS A 305 -0.02 -23.40 13.68
CA LYS A 305 -1.01 -24.03 12.81
C LYS A 305 -1.46 -23.09 11.66
N ASN A 306 -1.68 -21.82 11.97
CA ASN A 306 -2.09 -20.80 11.00
C ASN A 306 -0.96 -19.78 10.79
N LYS A 307 -0.89 -19.20 9.58
CA LYS A 307 0.14 -18.20 9.24
C LYS A 307 -0.05 -16.89 10.00
N VAL A 308 -1.30 -16.44 10.20
CA VAL A 308 -1.61 -15.21 10.95
C VAL A 308 -2.56 -15.52 12.09
N ASN A 309 -2.17 -15.16 13.32
CA ASN A 309 -2.98 -15.27 14.53
C ASN A 309 -3.38 -13.86 14.97
N ILE A 310 -4.66 -13.55 14.94
CA ILE A 310 -5.20 -12.27 15.40
C ILE A 310 -5.53 -12.43 16.87
N ILE A 311 -4.85 -11.67 17.73
CA ILE A 311 -4.93 -11.76 19.19
C ILE A 311 -5.36 -10.42 19.80
N LYS A 312 -6.17 -10.49 20.85
CA LYS A 312 -6.51 -9.34 21.69
C LYS A 312 -5.35 -9.06 22.64
N SER A 313 -4.60 -8.00 22.40
CA SER A 313 -3.57 -7.52 23.31
C SER A 313 -3.88 -6.09 23.75
#